data_5d1bd9636773c68c50273ad2dd9ec299
#
_entry.id   5d1bd9636773c68c50273ad2dd9ec299
#
_cell.length_a   1.000
_cell.length_b   1.000
_cell.length_c   1.000
_cell.angle_alpha   90.00
_cell.angle_beta   90.00
_cell.angle_gamma   90.00
#
_symmetry.space_group_name_H-M   'P 1'
#
loop_
_entity.id
_entity.type
_entity.pdbx_description
1 polymer ?
#
loop_
_entity_poly.entity_id
_entity_poly.type
_entity_poly.pdbx_seq_one_letter_code
_entity_poly.pdbx_strand_id
1 'polypeptide(L)'
;MSHRGSRVLRLDALARVEGEAALHLTVHDRTVAEAQLRIYEPPRFFEAFLVGRGHGEPPDITSRICGICPVAYQMTACQAIERACGVTVDGPLAELRRLLYCGEWIESQSLHIHLLHAPDFFGHPSAVELAREHRGAVERGLRIKQAGNAIMERLGGRAIHPINVRLGGFYRVPAPAELAPLAERLRRAHDDALETVRWVAGFDFPDADYDGPLLAMRDPGRYAIDSGTPAVMAAGAGSDGAPVRGFPVAEFERHVVERQVPHSTALVSELDGHHYLTGSLARYAVSGRWLHPSALDAARAAGLGDPATGAVCRNPFRSIVVRAVEVAHAVAEALRIIDAYEPPSRPYVAVPPRPATGCAATEAPRGLLYHRYAMAADGTLTLARIVPPTAQNQAAIEYDLRRQVQSRLDGPGEPAGDEELTALCERAVRNHDPCISCSAHFLNLTVERG
;
A
#
# COMPACT_ATOMS: atom_id res chain seq x y z
N MET A 1 -43.90 -15.26 -14.77
CA MET A 1 -44.02 -14.00 -14.00
C MET A 1 -42.69 -13.85 -13.25
N SER A 2 -41.80 -12.96 -13.73
CA SER A 2 -40.51 -12.70 -13.13
C SER A 2 -40.74 -12.05 -11.77
N HIS A 3 -40.26 -12.67 -10.69
CA HIS A 3 -40.22 -12.05 -9.38
C HIS A 3 -39.27 -10.86 -9.47
N ARG A 4 -39.81 -9.65 -9.58
CA ARG A 4 -39.08 -8.39 -9.34
C ARG A 4 -38.69 -8.38 -7.86
N GLY A 5 -37.52 -8.81 -7.52
CA GLY A 5 -37.01 -8.93 -6.15
C GLY A 5 -35.82 -8.04 -5.91
N SER A 6 -35.87 -7.25 -4.85
CA SER A 6 -34.68 -6.63 -4.27
C SER A 6 -33.93 -7.68 -3.46
N ARG A 7 -32.65 -7.82 -3.68
CA ARG A 7 -31.73 -8.73 -2.97
C ARG A 7 -30.68 -7.91 -2.27
N VAL A 8 -30.52 -8.12 -0.97
CA VAL A 8 -29.52 -7.43 -0.16
C VAL A 8 -28.57 -8.47 0.43
N LEU A 9 -27.30 -8.36 0.08
CA LEU A 9 -26.24 -9.16 0.65
C LEU A 9 -25.49 -8.31 1.69
N ARG A 10 -25.32 -8.86 2.88
CA ARG A 10 -24.58 -8.23 3.98
C ARG A 10 -23.56 -9.20 4.50
N LEU A 11 -22.32 -8.76 4.55
CA LEU A 11 -21.24 -9.43 5.25
C LEU A 11 -20.79 -8.51 6.38
N ASP A 12 -21.15 -8.86 7.61
CA ASP A 12 -20.97 -7.99 8.79
C ASP A 12 -19.50 -7.85 9.19
N ALA A 13 -18.63 -8.80 8.79
CA ALA A 13 -17.20 -8.73 9.02
C ALA A 13 -16.41 -9.36 7.85
N LEU A 14 -15.50 -8.59 7.26
CA LEU A 14 -14.57 -9.08 6.25
C LEU A 14 -13.44 -9.87 6.93
N ALA A 15 -13.24 -11.09 6.51
CA ALA A 15 -12.11 -11.91 6.94
C ALA A 15 -10.88 -11.66 6.06
N ARG A 16 -9.69 -11.90 6.63
CA ARG A 16 -8.40 -11.82 5.92
C ARG A 16 -8.10 -10.44 5.32
N VAL A 17 -8.53 -9.39 6.01
CA VAL A 17 -8.11 -8.01 5.83
C VAL A 17 -7.58 -7.47 7.16
N GLU A 18 -6.83 -6.40 7.15
CA GLU A 18 -6.41 -5.74 8.39
C GLU A 18 -7.50 -4.77 8.84
N GLY A 19 -7.93 -4.90 10.12
CA GLY A 19 -8.95 -4.03 10.73
C GLY A 19 -10.39 -4.51 10.50
N GLU A 20 -11.37 -3.64 10.82
CA GLU A 20 -12.78 -3.99 10.88
C GLU A 20 -13.61 -3.27 9.81
N ALA A 21 -14.12 -4.03 8.85
CA ALA A 21 -15.01 -3.55 7.79
C ALA A 21 -16.07 -4.58 7.44
N ALA A 22 -17.18 -4.09 6.89
CA ALA A 22 -18.31 -4.87 6.39
C ALA A 22 -18.55 -4.59 4.91
N LEU A 23 -19.29 -5.47 4.25
CA LEU A 23 -19.77 -5.26 2.88
C LEU A 23 -21.30 -5.14 2.86
N HIS A 24 -21.77 -4.22 2.06
CA HIS A 24 -23.18 -4.10 1.74
C HIS A 24 -23.39 -4.00 0.24
N LEU A 25 -24.17 -4.94 -0.30
CA LEU A 25 -24.50 -4.99 -1.72
C LEU A 25 -26.01 -5.06 -1.88
N THR A 26 -26.58 -4.17 -2.67
CA THR A 26 -28.00 -4.19 -3.05
C THR A 26 -28.11 -4.43 -4.55
N VAL A 27 -28.88 -5.46 -4.93
CA VAL A 27 -29.18 -5.80 -6.31
C VAL A 27 -30.70 -5.70 -6.52
N HIS A 28 -31.12 -4.95 -7.52
CA HIS A 28 -32.51 -4.89 -7.97
C HIS A 28 -32.63 -5.59 -9.33
N ASP A 29 -33.43 -6.61 -9.39
CA ASP A 29 -33.61 -7.51 -10.55
C ASP A 29 -32.28 -8.17 -10.98
N ARG A 30 -31.47 -7.55 -11.77
CA ARG A 30 -30.10 -7.99 -12.16
C ARG A 30 -29.12 -6.81 -12.17
N THR A 31 -29.50 -5.69 -11.60
CA THR A 31 -28.69 -4.47 -11.60
C THR A 31 -28.16 -4.18 -10.21
N VAL A 32 -26.89 -3.96 -10.07
CA VAL A 32 -26.26 -3.53 -8.83
C VAL A 32 -26.64 -2.09 -8.55
N ALA A 33 -27.55 -1.89 -7.57
CA ALA A 33 -27.97 -0.57 -7.13
C ALA A 33 -26.92 0.08 -6.22
N GLU A 34 -26.36 -0.70 -5.29
CA GLU A 34 -25.42 -0.21 -4.30
C GLU A 34 -24.34 -1.26 -4.01
N ALA A 35 -23.08 -0.80 -3.87
CA ALA A 35 -21.96 -1.60 -3.40
C ALA A 35 -21.12 -0.71 -2.48
N GLN A 36 -21.01 -1.08 -1.19
CA GLN A 36 -20.35 -0.28 -0.16
C GLN A 36 -19.35 -1.11 0.62
N LEU A 37 -18.14 -0.58 0.79
CA LEU A 37 -17.19 -1.03 1.80
C LEU A 37 -17.42 -0.19 3.06
N ARG A 38 -18.09 -0.76 4.05
CA ARG A 38 -18.45 -0.09 5.29
C ARG A 38 -17.36 -0.24 6.33
N ILE A 39 -16.55 0.79 6.49
CA ILE A 39 -15.55 0.84 7.54
C ILE A 39 -16.24 1.35 8.81
N TYR A 40 -16.22 0.54 9.87
CA TYR A 40 -16.84 0.87 11.15
C TYR A 40 -15.85 0.87 12.32
N GLU A 41 -14.56 0.63 12.05
CA GLU A 41 -13.50 0.77 13.05
C GLU A 41 -13.50 2.19 13.63
N PRO A 42 -13.47 2.36 14.96
CA PRO A 42 -13.49 3.69 15.58
C PRO A 42 -12.31 4.55 15.16
N PRO A 43 -12.53 5.83 14.78
CA PRO A 43 -11.45 6.76 14.47
C PRO A 43 -10.52 6.98 15.68
N ARG A 44 -9.21 7.04 15.43
CA ARG A 44 -8.19 7.17 16.50
C ARG A 44 -7.57 8.54 16.63
N PHE A 45 -8.01 9.53 15.86
CA PHE A 45 -7.70 10.95 15.97
C PHE A 45 -6.21 11.33 15.90
N PHE A 46 -5.37 10.61 15.20
CA PHE A 46 -3.93 10.85 15.17
C PHE A 46 -3.54 12.25 14.72
N GLU A 47 -4.23 12.84 13.75
CA GLU A 47 -3.96 14.22 13.30
C GLU A 47 -4.16 15.23 14.45
N ALA A 48 -5.27 15.15 15.18
CA ALA A 48 -5.56 15.99 16.32
C ALA A 48 -4.58 15.75 17.48
N PHE A 49 -4.21 14.48 17.70
CA PHE A 49 -3.25 14.09 18.74
C PHE A 49 -1.83 14.62 18.48
N LEU A 50 -1.46 14.83 17.22
CA LEU A 50 -0.17 15.37 16.84
C LEU A 50 -0.07 16.89 17.04
N VAL A 51 -1.17 17.62 16.97
CA VAL A 51 -1.18 19.06 17.23
C VAL A 51 -0.76 19.34 18.69
N GLY A 52 0.16 20.27 18.89
CA GLY A 52 0.75 20.58 20.20
C GLY A 52 1.96 19.71 20.56
N ARG A 53 2.32 18.70 19.75
CA ARG A 53 3.52 17.88 19.96
C ARG A 53 4.76 18.52 19.39
N GLY A 54 5.93 18.16 19.92
CA GLY A 54 7.22 18.57 19.38
C GLY A 54 7.51 17.94 18.02
N HIS A 55 8.19 18.65 17.14
CA HIS A 55 8.50 18.20 15.77
C HIS A 55 9.24 16.86 15.68
N GLY A 56 9.92 16.42 16.74
CA GLY A 56 10.60 15.12 16.80
C GLY A 56 9.70 13.92 17.09
N GLU A 57 8.46 14.14 17.54
CA GLU A 57 7.55 13.07 17.99
C GLU A 57 6.75 12.37 16.87
N PRO A 58 6.38 13.03 15.74
CA PRO A 58 5.53 12.43 14.72
C PRO A 58 5.98 11.07 14.18
N PRO A 59 7.28 10.81 13.91
CA PRO A 59 7.69 9.50 13.42
C PRO A 59 7.33 8.36 14.38
N ASP A 60 7.45 8.59 15.67
CA ASP A 60 7.12 7.60 16.70
C ASP A 60 5.60 7.44 16.87
N ILE A 61 4.86 8.54 16.88
CA ILE A 61 3.41 8.55 17.06
C ILE A 61 2.71 7.93 15.84
N THR A 62 3.07 8.36 14.64
CA THR A 62 2.41 7.88 13.40
C THR A 62 2.70 6.42 13.11
N SER A 63 3.85 5.88 13.54
CA SER A 63 4.12 4.45 13.44
C SER A 63 3.07 3.59 14.15
N ARG A 64 2.32 4.14 15.13
CA ARG A 64 1.28 3.44 15.89
C ARG A 64 -0.06 3.38 15.15
N ILE A 65 -0.18 4.06 14.01
CA ILE A 65 -1.37 3.97 13.15
C ILE A 65 -1.56 2.54 12.65
N CYS A 66 -0.45 1.86 12.30
CA CYS A 66 -0.52 0.49 11.81
C CYS A 66 0.65 -0.37 12.30
N GLY A 67 0.38 -1.63 12.64
CA GLY A 67 1.42 -2.60 13.02
C GLY A 67 2.11 -3.26 11.83
N ILE A 68 1.53 -3.16 10.61
CA ILE A 68 2.05 -3.80 9.39
C ILE A 68 2.88 -2.83 8.55
N CYS A 69 2.50 -1.54 8.49
CA CYS A 69 3.20 -0.52 7.69
C CYS A 69 3.76 0.66 8.52
N PRO A 70 4.38 0.43 9.68
CA PRO A 70 4.87 1.50 10.54
C PRO A 70 6.03 2.29 9.92
N VAL A 71 6.86 1.67 9.07
CA VAL A 71 8.01 2.31 8.43
C VAL A 71 7.55 3.38 7.44
N ALA A 72 6.52 3.09 6.65
CA ALA A 72 5.95 4.06 5.72
C ALA A 72 5.52 5.34 6.46
N TYR A 73 4.80 5.21 7.57
CA TYR A 73 4.38 6.35 8.38
C TYR A 73 5.56 7.11 8.98
N GLN A 74 6.56 6.40 9.52
CA GLN A 74 7.77 7.01 10.07
C GLN A 74 8.54 7.81 9.02
N MET A 75 8.78 7.20 7.85
CA MET A 75 9.57 7.82 6.79
C MET A 75 8.87 9.01 6.17
N THR A 76 7.55 8.91 5.95
CA THR A 76 6.77 10.05 5.42
C THR A 76 6.76 11.21 6.41
N ALA A 77 6.59 10.92 7.71
CA ALA A 77 6.66 11.94 8.77
C ALA A 77 8.05 12.59 8.85
N CYS A 78 9.13 11.79 8.84
CA CYS A 78 10.50 12.30 8.81
C CYS A 78 10.71 13.23 7.63
N GLN A 79 10.40 12.78 6.42
CA GLN A 79 10.62 13.57 5.21
C GLN A 79 9.81 14.87 5.18
N ALA A 80 8.55 14.85 5.64
CA ALA A 80 7.71 16.06 5.67
C ALA A 80 8.29 17.11 6.61
N ILE A 81 8.74 16.70 7.81
CA ILE A 81 9.34 17.61 8.80
C ILE A 81 10.72 18.09 8.36
N GLU A 82 11.56 17.20 7.82
CA GLU A 82 12.89 17.52 7.28
C GLU A 82 12.79 18.55 6.17
N ARG A 83 11.85 18.39 5.23
CA ARG A 83 11.58 19.38 4.18
C ARG A 83 11.11 20.72 4.75
N ALA A 84 10.22 20.71 5.77
CA ALA A 84 9.82 21.92 6.46
C ALA A 84 11.03 22.64 7.08
N CYS A 85 11.95 21.90 7.69
CA CYS A 85 13.17 22.42 8.28
C CYS A 85 14.26 22.77 7.25
N GLY A 86 14.08 22.41 5.95
CA GLY A 86 15.08 22.63 4.90
C GLY A 86 16.30 21.73 5.03
N VAL A 87 16.10 20.53 5.60
CA VAL A 87 17.15 19.52 5.77
C VAL A 87 16.94 18.40 4.74
N THR A 88 18.02 17.98 4.10
CA THR A 88 18.06 16.82 3.21
C THR A 88 18.83 15.71 3.89
N VAL A 89 18.28 14.50 3.88
CA VAL A 89 18.95 13.28 4.30
C VAL A 89 19.30 12.51 3.03
N ASP A 90 20.59 12.33 2.80
CA ASP A 90 21.15 11.72 1.58
C ASP A 90 22.20 10.64 1.90
N GLY A 91 22.85 10.15 0.84
CA GLY A 91 23.94 9.17 0.93
C GLY A 91 23.56 7.91 1.71
N PRO A 92 24.49 7.37 2.53
CA PRO A 92 24.28 6.13 3.27
C PRO A 92 23.08 6.15 4.21
N LEU A 93 22.71 7.31 4.76
CA LEU A 93 21.52 7.42 5.63
C LEU A 93 20.22 7.24 4.83
N ALA A 94 20.13 7.82 3.64
CA ALA A 94 18.97 7.61 2.76
C ALA A 94 18.89 6.14 2.29
N GLU A 95 20.02 5.53 1.93
CA GLU A 95 20.05 4.11 1.54
C GLU A 95 19.64 3.18 2.70
N LEU A 96 20.04 3.46 3.94
CA LEU A 96 19.57 2.69 5.11
C LEU A 96 18.06 2.85 5.35
N ARG A 97 17.49 4.04 5.14
CA ARG A 97 16.04 4.25 5.20
C ARG A 97 15.32 3.44 4.13
N ARG A 98 15.85 3.45 2.92
CA ARG A 98 15.32 2.65 1.82
C ARG A 98 15.43 1.15 2.10
N LEU A 99 16.55 0.68 2.70
CA LEU A 99 16.69 -0.71 3.14
C LEU A 99 15.62 -1.09 4.17
N LEU A 100 15.36 -0.22 5.16
CA LEU A 100 14.30 -0.44 6.15
C LEU A 100 12.92 -0.52 5.48
N TYR A 101 12.67 0.33 4.49
CA TYR A 101 11.45 0.31 3.68
C TYR A 101 11.30 -0.98 2.87
N CYS A 102 12.38 -1.48 2.27
CA CYS A 102 12.37 -2.80 1.62
C CYS A 102 11.98 -3.91 2.59
N GLY A 103 12.43 -3.84 3.85
CA GLY A 103 12.05 -4.79 4.90
C GLY A 103 10.53 -4.83 5.11
N GLU A 104 9.90 -3.68 5.23
CA GLU A 104 8.43 -3.57 5.37
C GLU A 104 7.70 -4.08 4.12
N TRP A 105 8.15 -3.74 2.93
CA TRP A 105 7.52 -4.22 1.70
C TRP A 105 7.58 -5.75 1.58
N ILE A 106 8.73 -6.33 1.88
CA ILE A 106 8.94 -7.78 1.83
C ILE A 106 8.01 -8.49 2.81
N GLU A 107 7.94 -8.02 4.07
CA GLU A 107 7.12 -8.68 5.09
C GLU A 107 5.63 -8.52 4.85
N SER A 108 5.18 -7.28 4.54
CA SER A 108 3.78 -6.94 4.38
C SER A 108 3.16 -7.58 3.15
N GLN A 109 3.84 -7.50 2.01
CA GLN A 109 3.31 -8.05 0.77
C GLN A 109 3.39 -9.59 0.76
N SER A 110 4.42 -10.20 1.37
CA SER A 110 4.46 -11.65 1.52
C SER A 110 3.33 -12.17 2.41
N LEU A 111 3.00 -11.45 3.50
CA LEU A 111 1.83 -11.74 4.34
C LEU A 111 0.55 -11.73 3.49
N HIS A 112 0.32 -10.65 2.73
CA HIS A 112 -0.87 -10.54 1.88
C HIS A 112 -0.96 -11.64 0.84
N ILE A 113 0.11 -11.87 0.07
CA ILE A 113 0.13 -12.87 -0.99
C ILE A 113 -0.22 -14.26 -0.46
N HIS A 114 0.50 -14.75 0.54
CA HIS A 114 0.44 -16.16 0.93
C HIS A 114 -0.63 -16.48 1.98
N LEU A 115 -0.94 -15.51 2.87
CA LEU A 115 -1.82 -15.78 4.01
C LEU A 115 -3.20 -15.16 3.88
N LEU A 116 -3.32 -14.02 3.18
CA LEU A 116 -4.58 -13.29 3.10
C LEU A 116 -5.30 -13.51 1.76
N HIS A 117 -4.60 -13.51 0.62
CA HIS A 117 -5.22 -13.48 -0.70
C HIS A 117 -5.14 -14.81 -1.45
N ALA A 118 -4.00 -15.53 -1.43
CA ALA A 118 -3.89 -16.81 -2.13
C ALA A 118 -4.98 -17.84 -1.78
N PRO A 119 -5.48 -17.94 -0.52
CA PRO A 119 -6.55 -18.88 -0.22
C PRO A 119 -7.80 -18.72 -1.09
N ASP A 120 -8.11 -17.50 -1.57
CA ASP A 120 -9.28 -17.25 -2.43
C ASP A 120 -9.22 -17.97 -3.77
N PHE A 121 -8.02 -18.19 -4.32
CA PHE A 121 -7.82 -18.83 -5.61
C PHE A 121 -7.93 -20.34 -5.53
N PHE A 122 -7.97 -20.90 -4.33
CA PHE A 122 -8.13 -22.33 -4.07
C PHE A 122 -9.43 -22.66 -3.33
N GLY A 123 -10.30 -21.66 -3.11
CA GLY A 123 -11.56 -21.84 -2.39
C GLY A 123 -11.38 -22.15 -0.89
N HIS A 124 -10.23 -21.77 -0.30
CA HIS A 124 -9.97 -22.01 1.12
C HIS A 124 -10.33 -20.80 1.99
N PRO A 125 -10.94 -21.02 3.16
CA PRO A 125 -11.29 -19.92 4.08
C PRO A 125 -10.09 -19.31 4.79
N SER A 126 -8.95 -20.03 4.85
CA SER A 126 -7.76 -19.53 5.55
C SER A 126 -6.46 -20.12 4.98
N ALA A 127 -5.33 -19.49 5.37
CA ALA A 127 -4.01 -20.02 5.05
C ALA A 127 -3.71 -21.38 5.75
N VAL A 128 -4.42 -21.71 6.83
CA VAL A 128 -4.26 -23.00 7.51
C VAL A 128 -4.81 -24.13 6.65
N GLU A 129 -5.98 -23.93 6.04
CA GLU A 129 -6.52 -24.90 5.07
C GLU A 129 -5.66 -24.95 3.81
N LEU A 130 -5.23 -23.81 3.27
CA LEU A 130 -4.32 -23.76 2.14
C LEU A 130 -3.02 -24.53 2.41
N ALA A 131 -2.49 -24.49 3.63
CA ALA A 131 -1.27 -25.20 4.01
C ALA A 131 -1.41 -26.72 3.98
N ARG A 132 -2.63 -27.27 4.04
CA ARG A 132 -2.85 -28.74 3.93
C ARG A 132 -2.54 -29.26 2.54
N GLU A 133 -2.81 -28.46 1.50
CA GLU A 133 -2.62 -28.83 0.08
C GLU A 133 -1.37 -28.16 -0.51
N HIS A 134 -1.06 -26.94 -0.08
CA HIS A 134 0.01 -26.09 -0.62
C HIS A 134 1.04 -25.69 0.46
N ARG A 135 1.43 -26.65 1.32
CA ARG A 135 2.34 -26.42 2.46
C ARG A 135 3.62 -25.69 2.04
N GLY A 136 4.26 -26.12 0.94
CA GLY A 136 5.51 -25.53 0.47
C GLY A 136 5.36 -24.05 0.10
N ALA A 137 4.21 -23.64 -0.46
CA ALA A 137 3.94 -22.25 -0.78
C ALA A 137 3.76 -21.39 0.49
N VAL A 138 3.03 -21.89 1.49
CA VAL A 138 2.83 -21.18 2.77
C VAL A 138 4.17 -21.06 3.52
N GLU A 139 4.96 -22.13 3.62
CA GLU A 139 6.28 -22.10 4.24
C GLU A 139 7.24 -21.14 3.53
N ARG A 140 7.20 -21.08 2.19
CA ARG A 140 7.95 -20.11 1.39
C ARG A 140 7.57 -18.69 1.75
N GLY A 141 6.27 -18.37 1.82
CA GLY A 141 5.77 -17.07 2.23
C GLY A 141 6.25 -16.66 3.62
N LEU A 142 6.24 -17.59 4.58
CA LEU A 142 6.75 -17.35 5.93
C LEU A 142 8.26 -17.06 5.94
N ARG A 143 9.07 -17.77 5.12
CA ARG A 143 10.51 -17.50 5.01
C ARG A 143 10.79 -16.11 4.43
N ILE A 144 10.05 -15.71 3.37
CA ILE A 144 10.15 -14.36 2.79
C ILE A 144 9.80 -13.31 3.84
N LYS A 145 8.65 -13.48 4.53
CA LYS A 145 8.22 -12.58 5.60
C LYS A 145 9.27 -12.43 6.71
N GLN A 146 9.87 -13.54 7.13
CA GLN A 146 10.93 -13.53 8.13
C GLN A 146 12.19 -12.78 7.65
N ALA A 147 12.50 -12.80 6.36
CA ALA A 147 13.61 -12.04 5.81
C ALA A 147 13.36 -10.52 5.89
N GLY A 148 12.14 -10.07 5.59
CA GLY A 148 11.71 -8.67 5.77
C GLY A 148 11.77 -8.24 7.24
N ASN A 149 11.21 -9.04 8.15
CA ASN A 149 11.27 -8.78 9.59
C ASN A 149 12.71 -8.67 10.10
N ALA A 150 13.63 -9.50 9.60
CA ALA A 150 15.03 -9.45 10.02
C ALA A 150 15.73 -8.14 9.64
N ILE A 151 15.36 -7.52 8.50
CA ILE A 151 15.80 -6.17 8.14
C ILE A 151 15.26 -5.16 9.15
N MET A 152 13.94 -5.22 9.41
CA MET A 152 13.28 -4.29 10.34
C MET A 152 13.84 -4.40 11.76
N GLU A 153 14.10 -5.60 12.26
CA GLU A 153 14.72 -5.84 13.56
C GLU A 153 16.14 -5.27 13.62
N ARG A 154 16.93 -5.50 12.59
CA ARG A 154 18.33 -5.05 12.57
C ARG A 154 18.47 -3.54 12.48
N LEU A 155 17.70 -2.87 11.62
CA LEU A 155 17.73 -1.43 11.40
C LEU A 155 16.80 -0.66 12.32
N GLY A 156 15.59 -1.19 12.51
CA GLY A 156 14.53 -0.54 13.29
C GLY A 156 14.59 -0.84 14.78
N GLY A 157 15.37 -1.83 15.20
CA GLY A 157 15.45 -2.31 16.59
C GLY A 157 14.36 -3.31 16.96
N ARG A 158 13.29 -3.42 16.19
CA ARG A 158 12.23 -4.44 16.29
C ARG A 158 11.41 -4.49 15.00
N ALA A 159 10.75 -5.63 14.75
CA ALA A 159 9.97 -5.84 13.52
C ALA A 159 8.67 -5.00 13.46
N ILE A 160 8.05 -4.72 14.61
CA ILE A 160 6.80 -3.96 14.70
C ILE A 160 7.05 -2.64 15.42
N HIS A 161 6.60 -1.52 14.83
CA HIS A 161 6.82 -0.17 15.33
C HIS A 161 8.30 0.10 15.65
N PRO A 162 9.17 0.23 14.64
CA PRO A 162 10.60 0.46 14.82
C PRO A 162 10.88 1.65 15.74
N ILE A 163 11.93 1.53 16.57
CA ILE A 163 12.30 2.54 17.59
C ILE A 163 13.63 3.22 17.32
N ASN A 164 14.35 2.78 16.29
CA ASN A 164 15.68 3.30 15.95
C ASN A 164 15.63 4.45 14.93
N VAL A 165 14.45 4.75 14.36
CA VAL A 165 14.24 5.85 13.40
C VAL A 165 14.09 7.17 14.15
N ARG A 166 14.70 8.25 13.61
CA ARG A 166 14.54 9.61 14.09
C ARG A 166 14.63 10.61 12.93
N LEU A 167 14.28 11.85 13.19
CA LEU A 167 14.55 12.94 12.26
C LEU A 167 16.04 13.03 11.94
N GLY A 168 16.36 13.18 10.67
CA GLY A 168 17.71 13.26 10.15
C GLY A 168 18.41 11.92 9.97
N GLY A 169 17.80 10.77 10.33
CA GLY A 169 18.44 9.45 10.20
C GLY A 169 17.96 8.43 11.25
N PHE A 170 18.91 7.93 12.04
CA PHE A 170 18.74 6.88 13.03
C PHE A 170 19.35 7.26 14.37
N TYR A 171 18.96 6.60 15.45
CA TYR A 171 19.68 6.70 16.73
C TYR A 171 21.01 5.92 16.65
N ARG A 172 21.04 4.78 15.94
CA ARG A 172 22.21 3.94 15.70
C ARG A 172 22.17 3.40 14.28
N VAL A 173 23.33 3.32 13.62
CA VAL A 173 23.54 2.63 12.35
C VAL A 173 24.28 1.31 12.56
N PRO A 174 24.04 0.27 11.76
CA PRO A 174 24.71 -1.02 11.89
C PRO A 174 26.15 -0.94 11.41
N ALA A 175 27.03 -1.79 11.97
CA ALA A 175 28.31 -2.09 11.36
C ALA A 175 28.11 -3.03 10.15
N PRO A 176 29.01 -3.02 9.13
CA PRO A 176 28.89 -3.90 7.95
C PRO A 176 28.74 -5.39 8.33
N ALA A 177 29.50 -5.85 9.34
CA ALA A 177 29.42 -7.23 9.82
C ALA A 177 28.05 -7.61 10.37
N GLU A 178 27.25 -6.65 10.82
CA GLU A 178 25.87 -6.90 11.31
C GLU A 178 24.89 -7.11 10.16
N LEU A 179 25.20 -6.67 8.94
CA LEU A 179 24.36 -6.83 7.75
C LEU A 179 24.68 -8.12 6.97
N ALA A 180 25.87 -8.68 7.11
CA ALA A 180 26.28 -9.90 6.38
C ALA A 180 25.32 -11.09 6.56
N PRO A 181 24.79 -11.42 7.76
CA PRO A 181 23.80 -12.48 7.92
C PRO A 181 22.46 -12.20 7.21
N LEU A 182 22.10 -10.91 7.05
CA LEU A 182 20.90 -10.53 6.29
C LEU A 182 21.07 -10.82 4.81
N ALA A 183 22.22 -10.52 4.22
CA ALA A 183 22.51 -10.77 2.82
C ALA A 183 22.32 -12.26 2.44
N GLU A 184 22.81 -13.18 3.27
CA GLU A 184 22.64 -14.62 3.04
C GLU A 184 21.17 -15.03 3.10
N ARG A 185 20.41 -14.52 4.06
CA ARG A 185 18.95 -14.77 4.15
C ARG A 185 18.21 -14.18 2.96
N LEU A 186 18.57 -12.98 2.52
CA LEU A 186 17.93 -12.29 1.40
C LEU A 186 18.20 -12.97 0.06
N ARG A 187 19.39 -13.55 -0.17
CA ARG A 187 19.67 -14.33 -1.39
C ARG A 187 18.68 -15.50 -1.53
N ARG A 188 18.44 -16.24 -0.43
CA ARG A 188 17.42 -17.32 -0.44
C ARG A 188 16.01 -16.77 -0.61
N ALA A 189 15.69 -15.64 0.04
CA ALA A 189 14.38 -14.98 -0.12
C ALA A 189 14.15 -14.47 -1.54
N HIS A 190 15.21 -14.11 -2.30
CA HIS A 190 15.10 -13.71 -3.70
C HIS A 190 14.66 -14.87 -4.58
N ASP A 191 15.26 -16.06 -4.41
CA ASP A 191 14.83 -17.26 -5.14
C ASP A 191 13.39 -17.64 -4.77
N ASP A 192 13.05 -17.63 -3.49
CA ASP A 192 11.69 -17.85 -2.99
C ASP A 192 10.69 -16.81 -3.55
N ALA A 193 11.08 -15.55 -3.73
CA ALA A 193 10.23 -14.50 -4.30
C ALA A 193 9.97 -14.73 -5.80
N LEU A 194 11.00 -15.07 -6.58
CA LEU A 194 10.85 -15.40 -8.00
C LEU A 194 9.99 -16.65 -8.20
N GLU A 195 10.13 -17.66 -7.34
CA GLU A 195 9.26 -18.82 -7.34
C GLU A 195 7.82 -18.46 -6.98
N THR A 196 7.63 -17.50 -6.08
CA THR A 196 6.29 -16.98 -5.73
C THR A 196 5.65 -16.29 -6.93
N VAL A 197 6.39 -15.50 -7.72
CA VAL A 197 5.86 -14.89 -8.96
C VAL A 197 5.36 -15.97 -9.91
N ARG A 198 6.13 -17.05 -10.15
CA ARG A 198 5.71 -18.15 -11.03
C ARG A 198 4.46 -18.85 -10.51
N TRP A 199 4.41 -19.09 -9.19
CA TRP A 199 3.27 -19.75 -8.57
C TRP A 199 1.98 -18.93 -8.71
N VAL A 200 2.00 -17.66 -8.33
CA VAL A 200 0.79 -16.82 -8.40
C VAL A 200 0.41 -16.45 -9.85
N ALA A 201 1.36 -16.41 -10.77
CA ALA A 201 1.06 -16.17 -12.19
C ALA A 201 0.23 -17.31 -12.83
N GLY A 202 0.29 -18.51 -12.26
CA GLY A 202 -0.47 -19.67 -12.70
C GLY A 202 -1.88 -19.78 -12.12
N PHE A 203 -2.36 -18.81 -11.34
CA PHE A 203 -3.72 -18.82 -10.80
C PHE A 203 -4.75 -18.53 -11.89
N ASP A 204 -5.97 -19.00 -11.66
CA ASP A 204 -7.11 -18.69 -12.52
C ASP A 204 -7.68 -17.31 -12.16
N PHE A 205 -7.49 -16.35 -13.07
CA PHE A 205 -7.92 -14.98 -12.87
C PHE A 205 -9.18 -14.67 -13.69
N PRO A 206 -10.21 -14.07 -13.07
CA PRO A 206 -11.31 -13.49 -13.82
C PRO A 206 -10.81 -12.45 -14.83
N ASP A 207 -11.45 -12.39 -16.00
CA ASP A 207 -11.24 -11.30 -16.93
C ASP A 207 -11.85 -10.02 -16.35
N ALA A 208 -11.00 -9.07 -16.03
CA ALA A 208 -11.37 -7.83 -15.39
C ALA A 208 -10.36 -6.74 -15.77
N ASP A 209 -10.82 -5.51 -15.85
CA ASP A 209 -9.97 -4.35 -16.11
C ASP A 209 -10.42 -3.15 -15.28
N TYR A 210 -9.48 -2.50 -14.61
CA TYR A 210 -9.73 -1.24 -13.92
C TYR A 210 -9.48 -0.08 -14.88
N ASP A 211 -10.52 0.63 -15.26
CA ASP A 211 -10.48 1.70 -16.26
C ASP A 211 -10.25 3.11 -15.68
N GLY A 212 -10.23 3.27 -14.35
CA GLY A 212 -9.96 4.53 -13.68
C GLY A 212 -8.49 4.98 -13.72
N PRO A 213 -8.19 6.21 -13.26
CA PRO A 213 -6.83 6.71 -13.14
C PRO A 213 -6.00 5.90 -12.14
N LEU A 214 -4.68 5.83 -12.37
CA LEU A 214 -3.70 5.20 -11.49
C LEU A 214 -2.74 6.26 -10.97
N LEU A 215 -2.65 6.40 -9.64
CA LEU A 215 -1.77 7.35 -8.95
C LEU A 215 -0.68 6.61 -8.19
N ALA A 216 0.59 6.93 -8.47
CA ALA A 216 1.73 6.42 -7.71
C ALA A 216 2.89 7.43 -7.71
N MET A 217 3.90 7.19 -6.90
CA MET A 217 5.14 7.95 -6.96
C MET A 217 5.96 7.57 -8.19
N ARG A 218 6.61 8.56 -8.79
CA ARG A 218 7.56 8.41 -9.89
C ARG A 218 8.91 9.01 -9.52
N ASP A 219 9.94 8.19 -9.56
CA ASP A 219 11.33 8.60 -9.35
C ASP A 219 12.13 8.22 -10.61
N PRO A 220 12.55 9.19 -11.45
CA PRO A 220 13.32 8.89 -12.65
C PRO A 220 14.64 8.20 -12.31
N GLY A 221 14.82 6.98 -12.80
CA GLY A 221 16.04 6.19 -12.61
C GLY A 221 15.93 5.08 -11.56
N ARG A 222 14.88 5.06 -10.71
CA ARG A 222 14.68 3.99 -9.72
C ARG A 222 13.18 3.70 -9.47
N TYR A 223 12.87 2.49 -9.07
CA TYR A 223 11.50 2.16 -8.66
C TYR A 223 11.16 2.96 -7.39
N ALA A 224 10.10 3.75 -7.47
CA ALA A 224 9.74 4.67 -6.40
C ALA A 224 9.22 3.90 -5.17
N ILE A 225 9.89 4.07 -4.03
CA ILE A 225 9.50 3.55 -2.72
C ILE A 225 9.42 4.71 -1.72
N ASP A 226 10.54 5.35 -1.46
CA ASP A 226 10.75 6.36 -0.44
C ASP A 226 10.95 7.77 -1.00
N SER A 227 10.98 7.93 -2.31
CA SER A 227 11.27 9.19 -3.01
C SER A 227 10.49 9.34 -4.30
N GLY A 228 10.52 10.52 -4.88
CA GLY A 228 9.90 10.85 -6.15
C GLY A 228 8.82 11.93 -6.04
N THR A 229 8.00 12.02 -7.09
CA THR A 229 6.84 12.91 -7.17
C THR A 229 5.58 12.12 -7.49
N PRO A 230 4.39 12.49 -6.96
CA PRO A 230 3.14 11.89 -7.37
C PRO A 230 2.95 12.02 -8.87
N ALA A 231 2.51 10.94 -9.51
CA ALA A 231 2.29 10.90 -10.94
C ALA A 231 1.07 10.04 -11.29
N VAL A 232 0.29 10.50 -12.25
CA VAL A 232 -0.98 9.92 -12.68
C VAL A 232 -0.84 9.33 -14.07
N MET A 233 -1.22 8.07 -14.24
CA MET A 233 -1.57 7.51 -15.54
C MET A 233 -3.08 7.66 -15.72
N ALA A 234 -3.50 8.28 -16.82
CA ALA A 234 -4.90 8.60 -17.07
C ALA A 234 -5.80 7.36 -17.15
N ALA A 235 -7.11 7.58 -16.96
CA ALA A 235 -8.14 6.57 -17.18
C ALA A 235 -8.16 6.07 -18.64
N GLY A 236 -8.51 4.79 -18.84
CA GLY A 236 -8.63 4.21 -20.19
C GLY A 236 -7.34 4.18 -21.00
N ALA A 237 -6.21 4.52 -20.41
CA ALA A 237 -4.90 4.46 -21.04
C ALA A 237 -4.51 3.00 -21.25
N GLY A 238 -4.86 2.48 -22.41
CA GLY A 238 -4.49 1.14 -22.87
C GLY A 238 -3.07 1.10 -23.43
N SER A 239 -2.77 0.08 -24.21
CA SER A 239 -1.48 -0.36 -24.74
C SER A 239 -0.58 0.67 -25.44
N ASP A 240 -0.99 1.91 -25.62
CA ASP A 240 -0.31 2.85 -26.52
C ASP A 240 0.53 3.95 -25.81
N GLY A 241 1.02 3.66 -24.60
CA GLY A 241 1.98 4.55 -23.94
C GLY A 241 1.36 5.84 -23.43
N ALA A 242 0.29 5.75 -22.63
CA ALA A 242 -0.33 6.91 -22.02
C ALA A 242 0.67 7.78 -21.27
N PRO A 243 0.59 9.11 -21.45
CA PRO A 243 1.49 10.00 -20.75
C PRO A 243 1.24 9.93 -19.23
N VAL A 244 2.31 9.70 -18.48
CA VAL A 244 2.29 9.81 -17.02
C VAL A 244 2.54 11.27 -16.66
N ARG A 245 1.54 11.93 -16.08
CA ARG A 245 1.63 13.33 -15.66
C ARG A 245 2.01 13.41 -14.17
N GLY A 246 3.16 13.99 -13.86
CA GLY A 246 3.57 14.29 -12.49
C GLY A 246 3.10 15.66 -12.02
N PHE A 247 3.00 15.82 -10.69
CA PHE A 247 2.76 17.11 -10.03
C PHE A 247 3.57 17.21 -8.73
N PRO A 248 3.92 18.43 -8.27
CA PRO A 248 4.66 18.61 -7.03
C PRO A 248 3.91 18.05 -5.82
N VAL A 249 4.61 17.41 -4.87
CA VAL A 249 4.01 16.91 -3.62
C VAL A 249 3.27 18.02 -2.87
N ALA A 250 3.73 19.27 -2.96
CA ALA A 250 3.08 20.43 -2.33
C ALA A 250 1.68 20.73 -2.90
N GLU A 251 1.37 20.22 -4.08
CA GLU A 251 0.06 20.39 -4.73
C GLU A 251 -0.86 19.19 -4.51
N PHE A 252 -0.42 18.20 -3.75
CA PHE A 252 -1.18 16.94 -3.56
C PHE A 252 -2.64 17.20 -3.16
N GLU A 253 -2.89 18.05 -2.17
CA GLU A 253 -4.24 18.34 -1.68
C GLU A 253 -5.10 19.20 -2.64
N ARG A 254 -4.54 19.71 -3.74
CA ARG A 254 -5.32 20.31 -4.84
C ARG A 254 -5.91 19.27 -5.77
N HIS A 255 -5.21 18.13 -5.92
CA HIS A 255 -5.60 17.03 -6.78
C HIS A 255 -6.37 15.95 -6.02
N VAL A 256 -5.94 15.66 -4.79
CA VAL A 256 -6.54 14.63 -3.95
C VAL A 256 -7.35 15.29 -2.83
N VAL A 257 -8.67 15.15 -2.93
CA VAL A 257 -9.63 15.73 -1.98
C VAL A 257 -10.32 14.62 -1.21
N GLU A 258 -10.29 14.71 0.12
CA GLU A 258 -10.97 13.77 1.00
C GLU A 258 -12.35 14.29 1.42
N ARG A 259 -13.32 13.39 1.45
CA ARG A 259 -14.70 13.66 1.92
C ARG A 259 -15.21 12.59 2.86
N GLN A 260 -16.10 12.97 3.76
CA GLN A 260 -16.83 12.03 4.61
C GLN A 260 -17.99 11.41 3.83
N VAL A 261 -18.19 10.10 4.01
CA VAL A 261 -19.35 9.36 3.50
C VAL A 261 -20.12 8.73 4.67
N PRO A 262 -21.47 8.64 4.59
CA PRO A 262 -22.29 8.18 5.72
C PRO A 262 -22.03 6.74 6.15
N HIS A 263 -21.54 5.89 5.27
CA HIS A 263 -21.36 4.45 5.48
C HIS A 263 -19.95 4.05 5.94
N SER A 264 -19.03 5.03 6.10
CA SER A 264 -17.64 4.76 6.49
C SER A 264 -17.20 5.75 7.56
N THR A 265 -16.47 5.25 8.57
CA THR A 265 -15.75 6.09 9.54
C THR A 265 -14.44 6.64 8.99
N ALA A 266 -13.92 6.07 7.90
CA ALA A 266 -12.80 6.61 7.16
C ALA A 266 -13.26 7.68 6.16
N LEU A 267 -12.35 8.58 5.80
CA LEU A 267 -12.56 9.48 4.66
C LEU A 267 -12.36 8.74 3.35
N VAL A 268 -13.04 9.21 2.32
CA VAL A 268 -12.90 8.72 0.94
C VAL A 268 -12.21 9.81 0.13
N SER A 269 -11.17 9.45 -0.62
CA SER A 269 -10.43 10.39 -1.45
C SER A 269 -10.86 10.31 -2.91
N GLU A 270 -10.86 11.45 -3.58
CA GLU A 270 -11.07 11.60 -5.02
C GLU A 270 -9.89 12.34 -5.65
N LEU A 271 -9.45 11.90 -6.83
CA LEU A 271 -8.43 12.55 -7.64
C LEU A 271 -9.12 13.37 -8.73
N ASP A 272 -8.99 14.70 -8.67
CA ASP A 272 -9.65 15.62 -9.60
C ASP A 272 -11.16 15.30 -9.78
N GLY A 273 -11.84 14.89 -8.69
CA GLY A 273 -13.27 14.57 -8.65
C GLY A 273 -13.63 13.15 -9.11
N HIS A 274 -12.66 12.26 -9.30
CA HIS A 274 -12.87 10.89 -9.75
C HIS A 274 -12.30 9.86 -8.76
N HIS A 275 -12.90 8.65 -8.71
CA HIS A 275 -12.26 7.52 -8.07
C HIS A 275 -10.94 7.18 -8.79
N TYR A 276 -9.96 6.73 -8.06
CA TYR A 276 -8.66 6.34 -8.57
C TYR A 276 -8.05 5.21 -7.75
N LEU A 277 -7.05 4.55 -8.31
CA LEU A 277 -6.35 3.46 -7.64
C LEU A 277 -4.91 3.86 -7.37
N THR A 278 -4.45 3.61 -6.14
CA THR A 278 -3.04 3.60 -5.75
C THR A 278 -2.60 2.21 -5.31
N GLY A 279 -1.31 1.96 -5.17
CA GLY A 279 -0.77 0.66 -4.78
C GLY A 279 -0.07 -0.09 -5.91
N SER A 280 0.02 -1.40 -5.81
CA SER A 280 0.90 -2.22 -6.67
C SER A 280 0.64 -2.05 -8.17
N LEU A 281 -0.62 -2.09 -8.62
CA LEU A 281 -0.95 -1.88 -10.04
C LEU A 281 -0.56 -0.48 -10.51
N ALA A 282 -0.84 0.55 -9.72
CA ALA A 282 -0.49 1.92 -10.06
C ALA A 282 1.05 2.11 -10.10
N ARG A 283 1.78 1.56 -9.13
CA ARG A 283 3.25 1.61 -9.11
C ARG A 283 3.86 0.90 -10.31
N TYR A 284 3.35 -0.29 -10.65
CA TYR A 284 3.80 -1.01 -11.84
C TYR A 284 3.59 -0.19 -13.12
N ALA A 285 2.42 0.43 -13.26
CA ALA A 285 2.09 1.25 -14.41
C ALA A 285 2.98 2.51 -14.52
N VAL A 286 3.21 3.19 -13.40
CA VAL A 286 3.92 4.49 -13.37
C VAL A 286 5.44 4.34 -13.32
N SER A 287 5.94 3.34 -12.58
CA SER A 287 7.36 3.18 -12.24
C SER A 287 7.95 1.83 -12.65
N GLY A 288 7.19 0.91 -13.18
CA GLY A 288 7.60 -0.49 -13.42
C GLY A 288 8.85 -0.66 -14.29
N ARG A 289 9.14 0.29 -15.19
CA ARG A 289 10.36 0.28 -16.02
C ARG A 289 11.67 0.30 -15.21
N TRP A 290 11.61 0.74 -13.95
CA TRP A 290 12.77 0.83 -13.05
C TRP A 290 12.82 -0.30 -12.03
N LEU A 291 12.03 -1.35 -12.20
CA LEU A 291 12.19 -2.57 -11.43
C LEU A 291 13.59 -3.18 -11.64
N HIS A 292 14.09 -3.91 -10.65
CA HIS A 292 15.29 -4.71 -10.83
C HIS A 292 15.14 -5.66 -12.02
N PRO A 293 16.18 -5.88 -12.86
CA PRO A 293 16.05 -6.71 -14.07
C PRO A 293 15.38 -8.07 -13.84
N SER A 294 15.78 -8.81 -12.79
CA SER A 294 15.17 -10.11 -12.48
C SER A 294 13.67 -10.03 -12.19
N ALA A 295 13.23 -8.95 -11.51
CA ALA A 295 11.81 -8.72 -11.20
C ALA A 295 11.03 -8.29 -12.46
N LEU A 296 11.63 -7.47 -13.32
CA LEU A 296 11.02 -7.06 -14.59
C LEU A 296 10.86 -8.23 -15.55
N ASP A 297 11.87 -9.10 -15.65
CA ASP A 297 11.81 -10.30 -16.47
C ASP A 297 10.74 -11.27 -15.95
N ALA A 298 10.63 -11.43 -14.61
CA ALA A 298 9.58 -12.23 -14.00
C ALA A 298 8.17 -11.63 -14.27
N ALA A 299 8.02 -10.30 -14.26
CA ALA A 299 6.77 -9.62 -14.58
C ALA A 299 6.34 -9.86 -16.04
N ARG A 300 7.28 -9.76 -16.98
CA ARG A 300 7.05 -10.05 -18.41
C ARG A 300 6.64 -11.50 -18.60
N ALA A 301 7.39 -12.44 -18.00
CA ALA A 301 7.08 -13.87 -18.05
C ALA A 301 5.71 -14.20 -17.44
N ALA A 302 5.29 -13.45 -16.42
CA ALA A 302 3.97 -13.57 -15.81
C ALA A 302 2.84 -12.90 -16.63
N GLY A 303 3.13 -12.30 -17.79
CA GLY A 303 2.12 -11.67 -18.64
C GLY A 303 1.52 -10.38 -18.07
N LEU A 304 2.30 -9.61 -17.28
CA LEU A 304 1.86 -8.32 -16.75
C LEU A 304 2.03 -7.15 -17.74
N GLY A 305 2.48 -7.44 -18.96
CA GLY A 305 2.82 -6.43 -19.95
C GLY A 305 4.21 -5.82 -19.74
N ASP A 306 4.54 -4.77 -20.51
CA ASP A 306 5.82 -4.09 -20.43
C ASP A 306 5.64 -2.62 -20.05
N PRO A 307 6.04 -2.20 -18.83
CA PRO A 307 5.92 -0.81 -18.41
C PRO A 307 6.74 0.18 -19.26
N ALA A 308 7.73 -0.29 -20.01
CA ALA A 308 8.52 0.57 -20.89
C ALA A 308 7.72 1.02 -22.12
N THR A 309 6.76 0.20 -22.58
CA THR A 309 5.88 0.51 -23.70
C THR A 309 4.53 1.11 -23.26
N GLY A 310 4.22 1.07 -21.97
CA GLY A 310 2.92 1.48 -21.41
C GLY A 310 1.85 0.40 -21.47
N ALA A 311 2.13 -0.76 -22.07
CA ALA A 311 1.24 -1.92 -22.07
C ALA A 311 1.33 -2.62 -20.71
N VAL A 312 0.48 -2.23 -19.76
CA VAL A 312 0.51 -2.70 -18.37
C VAL A 312 -0.79 -3.39 -17.98
N CYS A 313 -0.67 -4.40 -17.13
CA CYS A 313 -1.82 -5.08 -16.54
C CYS A 313 -2.64 -4.11 -15.68
N ARG A 314 -3.95 -4.04 -15.93
CA ARG A 314 -4.92 -3.26 -15.14
C ARG A 314 -5.95 -4.15 -14.44
N ASN A 315 -5.82 -5.48 -14.54
CA ASN A 315 -6.72 -6.42 -13.89
C ASN A 315 -6.48 -6.45 -12.37
N PRO A 316 -7.45 -6.04 -11.52
CA PRO A 316 -7.28 -6.01 -10.07
C PRO A 316 -6.96 -7.37 -9.47
N PHE A 317 -7.52 -8.46 -10.00
CA PHE A 317 -7.25 -9.81 -9.50
C PHE A 317 -5.79 -10.24 -9.71
N ARG A 318 -5.09 -9.66 -10.69
CA ARG A 318 -3.66 -9.90 -10.92
C ARG A 318 -2.74 -9.01 -10.07
N SER A 319 -3.30 -8.18 -9.20
CA SER A 319 -2.52 -7.37 -8.24
C SER A 319 -1.62 -8.23 -7.34
N ILE A 320 -2.03 -9.48 -7.04
CA ILE A 320 -1.22 -10.45 -6.28
C ILE A 320 0.09 -10.80 -7.02
N VAL A 321 0.04 -10.89 -8.37
CA VAL A 321 1.23 -11.15 -9.19
C VAL A 321 2.16 -9.94 -9.17
N VAL A 322 1.61 -8.72 -9.28
CA VAL A 322 2.41 -7.49 -9.20
C VAL A 322 3.07 -7.36 -7.83
N ARG A 323 2.35 -7.67 -6.73
CA ARG A 323 2.96 -7.69 -5.38
C ARG A 323 4.11 -8.69 -5.25
N ALA A 324 3.98 -9.87 -5.86
CA ALA A 324 5.07 -10.85 -5.86
C ALA A 324 6.31 -10.33 -6.62
N VAL A 325 6.09 -9.63 -7.74
CA VAL A 325 7.17 -8.94 -8.49
C VAL A 325 7.82 -7.84 -7.63
N GLU A 326 7.03 -7.04 -6.90
CA GLU A 326 7.54 -6.01 -5.99
C GLU A 326 8.34 -6.61 -4.83
N VAL A 327 7.95 -7.77 -4.30
CA VAL A 327 8.74 -8.50 -3.29
C VAL A 327 10.10 -8.91 -3.87
N ALA A 328 10.13 -9.48 -5.07
CA ALA A 328 11.39 -9.84 -5.73
C ALA A 328 12.28 -8.60 -5.95
N HIS A 329 11.70 -7.47 -6.38
CA HIS A 329 12.41 -6.21 -6.50
C HIS A 329 12.96 -5.71 -5.16
N ALA A 330 12.13 -5.68 -4.11
CA ALA A 330 12.53 -5.17 -2.80
C ALA A 330 13.65 -6.01 -2.17
N VAL A 331 13.64 -7.33 -2.38
CA VAL A 331 14.73 -8.21 -1.95
C VAL A 331 16.03 -7.91 -2.72
N ALA A 332 15.95 -7.76 -4.05
CA ALA A 332 17.11 -7.43 -4.88
C ALA A 332 17.69 -6.06 -4.53
N GLU A 333 16.83 -5.07 -4.28
CA GLU A 333 17.23 -3.72 -3.87
C GLU A 333 17.87 -3.72 -2.48
N ALA A 334 17.33 -4.50 -1.54
CA ALA A 334 17.93 -4.68 -0.22
C ALA A 334 19.34 -5.29 -0.30
N LEU A 335 19.53 -6.29 -1.17
CA LEU A 335 20.86 -6.88 -1.43
C LEU A 335 21.82 -5.85 -2.02
N ARG A 336 21.38 -5.09 -3.03
CA ARG A 336 22.19 -4.02 -3.63
C ARG A 336 22.67 -3.01 -2.58
N ILE A 337 21.78 -2.58 -1.68
CA ILE A 337 22.11 -1.62 -0.63
C ILE A 337 23.10 -2.22 0.37
N ILE A 338 22.90 -3.46 0.79
CA ILE A 338 23.80 -4.14 1.74
C ILE A 338 25.19 -4.35 1.14
N ASP A 339 25.26 -4.78 -0.12
CA ASP A 339 26.55 -5.03 -0.81
C ASP A 339 27.37 -3.73 -1.03
N ALA A 340 26.68 -2.59 -1.19
CA ALA A 340 27.29 -1.27 -1.36
C ALA A 340 27.38 -0.46 -0.05
N TYR A 341 27.06 -1.06 1.10
CA TYR A 341 26.94 -0.32 2.35
C TYR A 341 28.26 0.16 2.91
N GLU A 342 28.38 1.47 3.03
CA GLU A 342 29.43 2.16 3.78
C GLU A 342 28.81 2.89 4.97
N PRO A 343 29.30 2.66 6.21
CA PRO A 343 28.73 3.33 7.38
C PRO A 343 28.87 4.84 7.28
N PRO A 344 27.80 5.61 7.54
CA PRO A 344 27.92 7.06 7.60
C PRO A 344 28.76 7.47 8.81
N SER A 345 29.44 8.63 8.70
CA SER A 345 30.26 9.18 9.79
C SER A 345 29.44 9.54 11.04
N ARG A 346 28.15 9.80 10.87
CA ARG A 346 27.17 10.08 11.95
C ARG A 346 25.86 9.36 11.67
N PRO A 347 25.14 8.90 12.70
CA PRO A 347 23.90 8.17 12.51
C PRO A 347 22.72 9.08 12.12
N TYR A 348 22.87 10.41 12.20
CA TYR A 348 21.86 11.37 11.78
C TYR A 348 22.49 12.74 11.47
N VAL A 349 21.74 13.56 10.73
CA VAL A 349 21.93 15.01 10.58
C VAL A 349 20.99 15.75 11.50
N ALA A 350 21.40 16.91 12.02
CA ALA A 350 20.56 17.73 12.91
C ALA A 350 19.39 18.33 12.10
N VAL A 351 18.20 18.33 12.69
CA VAL A 351 16.98 18.93 12.12
C VAL A 351 16.43 19.97 13.12
N PRO A 352 17.01 21.17 13.15
CA PRO A 352 16.53 22.21 14.04
C PRO A 352 15.14 22.70 13.62
N PRO A 353 14.22 22.93 14.57
CA PRO A 353 12.88 23.44 14.26
C PRO A 353 12.94 24.86 13.71
N ARG A 354 11.95 25.19 12.87
CA ARG A 354 11.70 26.56 12.41
C ARG A 354 10.21 26.71 12.05
N PRO A 355 9.66 27.93 12.08
CA PRO A 355 8.27 28.14 11.66
C PRO A 355 8.17 27.87 10.15
N ALA A 356 7.55 26.75 9.79
CA ALA A 356 7.41 26.31 8.41
C ALA A 356 6.33 25.24 8.25
N THR A 357 5.93 25.04 7.00
CA THR A 357 5.08 23.91 6.57
C THR A 357 5.87 23.03 5.61
N GLY A 358 5.80 21.72 5.79
CA GLY A 358 6.40 20.75 4.87
C GLY A 358 5.47 19.58 4.63
N CYS A 359 5.61 18.98 3.45
CA CYS A 359 4.86 17.78 3.07
C CYS A 359 5.77 16.77 2.38
N ALA A 360 5.36 15.51 2.48
CA ALA A 360 6.03 14.39 1.81
C ALA A 360 5.01 13.35 1.36
N ALA A 361 5.37 12.61 0.34
CA ALA A 361 4.67 11.39 -0.05
C ALA A 361 5.68 10.28 -0.27
N THR A 362 5.29 9.05 0.09
CA THR A 362 6.06 7.82 -0.11
C THR A 362 5.13 6.67 -0.48
N GLU A 363 5.67 5.54 -0.89
CA GLU A 363 4.89 4.36 -1.25
C GLU A 363 4.84 3.36 -0.09
N ALA A 364 3.78 3.41 0.72
CA ALA A 364 3.48 2.30 1.63
C ALA A 364 3.18 1.01 0.82
N PRO A 365 3.27 -0.20 1.41
CA PRO A 365 2.96 -1.44 0.70
C PRO A 365 1.62 -1.39 -0.05
N ARG A 366 0.61 -0.71 0.51
CA ARG A 366 -0.77 -0.59 0.00
C ARG A 366 -1.01 0.59 -0.93
N GLY A 367 -0.01 1.48 -1.10
CA GLY A 367 -0.09 2.61 -2.01
C GLY A 367 0.51 3.89 -1.45
N LEU A 368 0.27 4.99 -2.13
CA LEU A 368 0.80 6.30 -1.81
C LEU A 368 0.30 6.78 -0.45
N LEU A 369 1.21 7.17 0.44
CA LEU A 369 0.96 7.78 1.73
C LEU A 369 1.45 9.22 1.69
N TYR A 370 0.61 10.17 2.09
CA TYR A 370 0.92 11.59 2.15
C TYR A 370 0.83 12.14 3.56
N HIS A 371 1.83 12.94 3.98
CA HIS A 371 1.81 13.70 5.22
C HIS A 371 2.12 15.17 4.97
N ARG A 372 1.47 16.07 5.75
CA ARG A 372 1.79 17.50 5.84
C ARG A 372 1.78 17.93 7.30
N TYR A 373 2.83 18.67 7.69
CA TYR A 373 2.93 19.26 9.02
C TYR A 373 3.24 20.74 8.90
N ALA A 374 2.63 21.55 9.80
CA ALA A 374 3.05 22.92 10.06
C ALA A 374 3.53 23.01 11.50
N MET A 375 4.56 23.82 11.75
CA MET A 375 5.13 24.00 13.06
C MET A 375 5.45 25.47 13.37
N ALA A 376 5.39 25.81 14.65
CA ALA A 376 5.81 27.10 15.20
C ALA A 376 7.34 27.19 15.34
N ALA A 377 7.85 28.34 15.78
CA ALA A 377 9.28 28.61 15.91
C ALA A 377 9.98 27.71 16.94
N ASP A 378 9.27 27.28 17.97
CA ASP A 378 9.75 26.36 19.01
C ASP A 378 9.69 24.88 18.60
N GLY A 379 9.18 24.57 17.40
CA GLY A 379 9.00 23.23 16.89
C GLY A 379 7.68 22.55 17.31
N THR A 380 6.79 23.26 17.97
CA THR A 380 5.45 22.74 18.29
C THR A 380 4.62 22.65 17.02
N LEU A 381 4.01 21.47 16.77
CA LEU A 381 3.14 21.26 15.61
C LEU A 381 1.83 22.04 15.78
N THR A 382 1.47 22.80 14.74
CA THR A 382 0.22 23.57 14.67
C THR A 382 -0.80 22.93 13.70
N LEU A 383 -0.34 22.02 12.84
CA LEU A 383 -1.17 21.26 11.91
C LEU A 383 -0.52 19.90 11.62
N ALA A 384 -1.35 18.90 11.52
CA ALA A 384 -1.01 17.59 10.96
C ALA A 384 -2.07 17.15 9.97
N ARG A 385 -1.66 16.62 8.82
CA ARG A 385 -2.51 16.02 7.79
C ARG A 385 -1.91 14.72 7.33
N ILE A 386 -2.72 13.66 7.25
CA ILE A 386 -2.29 12.32 6.86
C ILE A 386 -3.34 11.73 5.92
N VAL A 387 -2.95 11.42 4.68
CA VAL A 387 -3.82 10.79 3.68
C VAL A 387 -3.31 9.38 3.38
N PRO A 388 -3.93 8.34 3.96
CA PRO A 388 -3.46 6.96 3.82
C PRO A 388 -3.95 6.28 2.54
N PRO A 389 -3.27 5.23 2.07
CA PRO A 389 -3.62 4.57 0.81
C PRO A 389 -5.02 3.94 0.80
N THR A 390 -5.50 3.39 1.91
CA THR A 390 -6.81 2.73 1.94
C THR A 390 -7.96 3.74 1.82
N ALA A 391 -7.84 4.94 2.41
CA ALA A 391 -8.79 6.03 2.19
C ALA A 391 -8.79 6.48 0.71
N GLN A 392 -7.63 6.46 0.06
CA GLN A 392 -7.49 6.76 -1.36
C GLN A 392 -8.14 5.68 -2.25
N ASN A 393 -8.05 4.42 -1.87
CA ASN A 393 -8.57 3.29 -2.65
C ASN A 393 -10.06 3.01 -2.42
N GLN A 394 -10.69 3.51 -1.36
CA GLN A 394 -12.06 3.08 -0.99
C GLN A 394 -13.07 3.28 -2.12
N ALA A 395 -13.06 4.43 -2.79
CA ALA A 395 -13.98 4.68 -3.91
C ALA A 395 -13.70 3.75 -5.11
N ALA A 396 -12.43 3.43 -5.38
CA ALA A 396 -12.05 2.48 -6.42
C ALA A 396 -12.44 1.04 -6.07
N ILE A 397 -12.34 0.65 -4.79
CA ILE A 397 -12.79 -0.67 -4.31
C ILE A 397 -14.31 -0.81 -4.52
N GLU A 398 -15.09 0.18 -4.14
CA GLU A 398 -16.55 0.17 -4.31
C GLU A 398 -16.96 0.17 -5.80
N TYR A 399 -16.23 0.90 -6.63
CA TYR A 399 -16.40 0.90 -8.08
C TYR A 399 -16.09 -0.49 -8.68
N ASP A 400 -14.97 -1.09 -8.29
CA ASP A 400 -14.57 -2.42 -8.75
C ASP A 400 -15.56 -3.49 -8.31
N LEU A 401 -16.00 -3.47 -7.04
CA LEU A 401 -17.04 -4.34 -6.51
C LEU A 401 -18.31 -4.29 -7.37
N ARG A 402 -18.81 -3.09 -7.66
CA ARG A 402 -19.99 -2.89 -8.50
C ARG A 402 -19.81 -3.52 -9.87
N ARG A 403 -18.67 -3.29 -10.52
CA ARG A 403 -18.38 -3.81 -11.86
C ARG A 403 -18.26 -5.33 -11.88
N GLN A 404 -17.55 -5.91 -10.92
CA GLN A 404 -17.34 -7.36 -10.87
C GLN A 404 -18.67 -8.10 -10.63
N VAL A 405 -19.50 -7.62 -9.71
CA VAL A 405 -20.80 -8.21 -9.46
C VAL A 405 -21.72 -8.02 -10.67
N GLN A 406 -21.76 -6.83 -11.28
CA GLN A 406 -22.57 -6.57 -12.46
C GLN A 406 -22.16 -7.48 -13.62
N SER A 407 -20.86 -7.60 -13.89
CA SER A 407 -20.34 -8.50 -14.93
C SER A 407 -20.76 -9.96 -14.71
N ARG A 408 -20.73 -10.43 -13.44
CA ARG A 408 -21.20 -11.78 -13.10
C ARG A 408 -22.71 -11.94 -13.29
N LEU A 409 -23.48 -10.93 -12.95
CA LEU A 409 -24.94 -10.93 -13.13
C LEU A 409 -25.33 -10.90 -14.62
N ASP A 410 -24.60 -10.19 -15.46
CA ASP A 410 -24.83 -10.06 -16.91
C ASP A 410 -24.29 -11.26 -17.68
N GLY A 411 -23.35 -11.99 -17.09
CA GLY A 411 -22.69 -13.14 -17.71
C GLY A 411 -23.64 -14.31 -18.04
N PRO A 412 -23.19 -15.24 -18.90
CA PRO A 412 -23.92 -16.45 -19.21
C PRO A 412 -23.91 -17.41 -18.01
N GLY A 413 -24.90 -18.30 -17.95
CA GLY A 413 -25.01 -19.37 -16.96
C GLY A 413 -26.18 -19.21 -16.01
N GLU A 414 -26.20 -20.01 -14.94
CA GLU A 414 -27.23 -19.94 -13.92
C GLU A 414 -27.14 -18.66 -13.09
N PRO A 415 -28.27 -18.15 -12.54
CA PRO A 415 -28.26 -17.01 -11.67
C PRO A 415 -27.30 -17.21 -10.49
N ALA A 416 -26.40 -16.25 -10.27
CA ALA A 416 -25.41 -16.32 -9.19
C ALA A 416 -26.12 -16.42 -7.82
N GLY A 417 -25.71 -17.38 -6.99
CA GLY A 417 -26.17 -17.57 -5.62
C GLY A 417 -25.56 -16.51 -4.67
N ASP A 418 -26.12 -16.41 -3.44
CA ASP A 418 -25.62 -15.46 -2.43
C ASP A 418 -24.19 -15.78 -2.00
N GLU A 419 -23.88 -17.07 -1.83
CA GLU A 419 -22.52 -17.51 -1.46
C GLU A 419 -21.49 -17.18 -2.53
N GLU A 420 -21.83 -17.39 -3.81
CA GLU A 420 -20.96 -17.06 -4.92
C GLU A 420 -20.67 -15.56 -5.02
N LEU A 421 -21.73 -14.72 -4.90
CA LEU A 421 -21.55 -13.28 -4.93
C LEU A 421 -20.78 -12.78 -3.72
N THR A 422 -21.00 -13.36 -2.54
CA THR A 422 -20.24 -13.02 -1.33
C THR A 422 -18.75 -13.34 -1.52
N ALA A 423 -18.41 -14.53 -1.98
CA ALA A 423 -17.03 -14.93 -2.25
C ALA A 423 -16.36 -14.03 -3.31
N LEU A 424 -17.11 -13.65 -4.38
CA LEU A 424 -16.63 -12.71 -5.39
C LEU A 424 -16.33 -11.34 -4.78
N CYS A 425 -17.25 -10.80 -3.95
CA CYS A 425 -17.06 -9.51 -3.28
C CYS A 425 -15.85 -9.53 -2.33
N GLU A 426 -15.73 -10.55 -1.51
CA GLU A 426 -14.60 -10.70 -0.58
C GLU A 426 -13.26 -10.73 -1.32
N ARG A 427 -13.17 -11.51 -2.39
CA ARG A 427 -11.96 -11.59 -3.23
C ARG A 427 -11.68 -10.25 -3.91
N ALA A 428 -12.69 -9.56 -4.44
CA ALA A 428 -12.53 -8.25 -5.06
C ALA A 428 -11.97 -7.21 -4.07
N VAL A 429 -12.43 -7.19 -2.81
CA VAL A 429 -11.84 -6.32 -1.78
C VAL A 429 -10.39 -6.69 -1.48
N ARG A 430 -10.09 -7.99 -1.33
CA ARG A 430 -8.73 -8.47 -1.02
C ARG A 430 -7.73 -8.22 -2.16
N ASN A 431 -8.18 -8.04 -3.42
CA ASN A 431 -7.32 -7.58 -4.52
C ASN A 431 -6.56 -6.28 -4.18
N HIS A 432 -7.18 -5.40 -3.40
CA HIS A 432 -6.66 -4.08 -3.06
C HIS A 432 -5.83 -4.06 -1.77
N ASP A 433 -5.78 -5.17 -1.01
CA ASP A 433 -5.08 -5.27 0.28
C ASP A 433 -5.44 -4.11 1.23
N PRO A 434 -6.72 -3.90 1.58
CA PRO A 434 -7.08 -2.76 2.41
C PRO A 434 -6.52 -2.89 3.82
N CYS A 435 -5.99 -1.78 4.34
CA CYS A 435 -5.60 -1.62 5.75
C CYS A 435 -6.60 -0.67 6.41
N ILE A 436 -7.60 -1.24 7.05
CA ILE A 436 -8.73 -0.49 7.59
C ILE A 436 -8.29 0.45 8.71
N SER A 437 -7.46 -0.05 9.64
CA SER A 437 -6.92 0.76 10.73
C SER A 437 -6.09 1.95 10.24
N CYS A 438 -5.46 1.86 9.07
CA CYS A 438 -4.78 3.00 8.45
C CYS A 438 -5.74 4.10 8.06
N SER A 439 -6.91 3.76 7.52
CA SER A 439 -7.91 4.71 7.03
C SER A 439 -8.76 5.34 8.14
N ALA A 440 -8.97 4.64 9.26
CA ALA A 440 -9.80 5.08 10.38
C ALA A 440 -9.02 5.88 11.44
N HIS A 441 -8.11 6.79 11.05
CA HIS A 441 -7.31 7.60 11.98
C HIS A 441 -7.79 9.05 12.12
N PHE A 442 -8.87 9.41 11.48
CA PHE A 442 -9.37 10.77 11.31
C PHE A 442 -10.79 10.95 11.89
N LEU A 443 -11.13 12.15 12.40
CA LEU A 443 -12.49 12.59 12.68
C LEU A 443 -12.62 14.08 12.39
N ASN A 444 -13.60 14.45 11.56
CA ASN A 444 -14.11 15.83 11.47
C ASN A 444 -15.36 15.92 12.35
N LEU A 445 -15.22 16.47 13.54
CA LEU A 445 -16.36 16.72 14.43
C LEU A 445 -16.85 18.15 14.22
N THR A 446 -17.99 18.32 13.54
CA THR A 446 -18.71 19.59 13.52
C THR A 446 -19.74 19.56 14.65
N VAL A 447 -19.53 20.36 15.68
CA VAL A 447 -20.52 20.52 16.75
C VAL A 447 -21.42 21.71 16.40
N GLU A 448 -22.62 21.45 15.92
CA GLU A 448 -23.67 22.47 15.83
C GLU A 448 -24.25 22.64 17.24
N ARG A 449 -24.04 23.82 17.82
CA ARG A 449 -24.74 24.22 19.06
C ARG A 449 -26.02 24.91 18.63
N GLY A 450 -27.15 24.22 18.82
CA GLY A 450 -28.49 24.79 18.70
C GLY A 450 -28.77 25.82 19.80
#